data_f69de107a2b8e3a1079a0f43ae31a174
#
_entry.id   f69de107a2b8e3a1079a0f43ae31a174
#
_cell.length_a   1.000
_cell.length_b   1.000
_cell.length_c   1.000
_cell.angle_alpha   90.00
_cell.angle_beta   90.00
_cell.angle_gamma   90.00
#
_symmetry.space_group_name_H-M   'P 1'
#
loop_
_entity.id
_entity.type
_entity.pdbx_description
1 polymer ?
#
loop_
_entity_poly.entity_id
_entity_poly.type
_entity_poly.pdbx_seq_one_letter_code
_entity_poly.pdbx_strand_id
1 'polypeptide(L)'
;AAGVMFKNAYCTAPLSGPSRGAMFTGHYPDAVGLSVNGSIIPDSLQTQTLGTLVKNAGYDCVYGGKWHLPLLDIPDKKYGFENIYKHDDDGLAEACIKFLSRNHKKPFFLVVSYDNPHNICEYARSQNLPYGNIDIPNIRHCPGLPANFAKNPYDADVIESERTNNYNVYPTVNFTTEDWRMYRYNYYRLVEKVDKEIGKIVDAIDKNKLWKNTVVIFSSDHGDG
;
A
#
# COMPACT_ATOMS: atom_id res chain seq x y z
N ALA A 1 20.61 8.46 7.57
CA ALA A 1 19.94 7.54 6.65
C ALA A 1 20.90 7.18 5.52
N ALA A 2 21.08 5.91 5.25
CA ALA A 2 21.92 5.42 4.17
C ALA A 2 21.00 4.98 3.01
N GLY A 3 20.73 5.89 2.06
CA GLY A 3 19.86 5.56 0.94
C GLY A 3 19.52 6.76 0.08
N VAL A 4 18.72 6.53 -0.95
CA VAL A 4 18.23 7.55 -1.88
C VAL A 4 16.72 7.69 -1.71
N MET A 5 16.24 8.91 -1.58
CA MET A 5 14.84 9.24 -1.53
C MET A 5 14.44 9.99 -2.82
N PHE A 6 13.50 9.41 -3.57
CA PHE A 6 12.93 10.05 -4.76
C PHE A 6 11.79 10.99 -4.32
N LYS A 7 12.02 12.30 -4.40
CA LYS A 7 11.03 13.31 -3.97
C LYS A 7 9.86 13.47 -4.95
N ASN A 8 10.08 13.11 -6.21
CA ASN A 8 9.12 13.22 -7.30
C ASN A 8 8.87 11.82 -7.88
N ALA A 9 8.14 11.00 -7.11
CA ALA A 9 7.68 9.68 -7.54
C ALA A 9 6.16 9.73 -7.72
N TYR A 10 5.67 9.20 -8.83
CA TYR A 10 4.26 9.23 -9.21
C TYR A 10 3.76 7.81 -9.47
N CYS A 11 2.57 7.50 -8.98
CA CYS A 11 1.88 6.29 -9.38
C CYS A 11 1.28 6.47 -10.79
N THR A 12 1.11 5.37 -11.51
CA THR A 12 0.54 5.38 -12.87
C THR A 12 -0.96 5.64 -12.87
N ALA A 13 -1.64 5.30 -11.78
CA ALA A 13 -3.05 5.56 -11.54
C ALA A 13 -3.29 5.60 -10.02
N PRO A 14 -4.07 6.55 -9.48
CA PRO A 14 -4.31 6.67 -8.04
C PRO A 14 -5.41 5.69 -7.57
N LEU A 15 -5.31 4.42 -7.94
CA LEU A 15 -6.25 3.35 -7.61
C LEU A 15 -5.48 2.02 -7.47
N SER A 16 -5.77 1.26 -6.42
CA SER A 16 -4.96 0.10 -6.02
C SER A 16 -4.77 -0.95 -7.13
N GLY A 17 -5.85 -1.42 -7.77
CA GLY A 17 -5.75 -2.43 -8.84
C GLY A 17 -4.87 -1.97 -10.01
N PRO A 18 -5.17 -0.84 -10.65
CA PRO A 18 -4.35 -0.30 -11.74
C PRO A 18 -2.89 -0.04 -11.35
N SER A 19 -2.65 0.61 -10.22
CA SER A 19 -1.29 0.91 -9.78
C SER A 19 -0.48 -0.36 -9.51
N ARG A 20 -1.05 -1.32 -8.77
CA ARG A 20 -0.42 -2.61 -8.49
C ARG A 20 -0.23 -3.42 -9.78
N GLY A 21 -1.20 -3.37 -10.70
CA GLY A 21 -1.06 -3.96 -12.02
C GLY A 21 0.18 -3.43 -12.75
N ALA A 22 0.37 -2.11 -12.76
CA ALA A 22 1.56 -1.50 -13.35
C ALA A 22 2.85 -1.91 -12.63
N MET A 23 2.86 -1.92 -11.30
CA MET A 23 4.04 -2.33 -10.51
C MET A 23 4.48 -3.76 -10.82
N PHE A 24 3.52 -4.69 -10.98
CA PHE A 24 3.84 -6.09 -11.19
C PHE A 24 3.98 -6.52 -12.65
N THR A 25 3.51 -5.73 -13.61
CA THR A 25 3.63 -6.04 -15.03
C THR A 25 4.64 -5.16 -15.78
N GLY A 26 4.99 -4.00 -15.22
CA GLY A 26 5.85 -3.01 -15.88
C GLY A 26 5.14 -2.27 -17.03
N HIS A 27 3.81 -2.37 -17.15
CA HIS A 27 3.02 -1.73 -18.19
C HIS A 27 2.11 -0.64 -17.61
N TYR A 28 1.80 0.38 -18.41
CA TYR A 28 0.74 1.32 -18.06
C TYR A 28 -0.61 0.59 -18.02
N PRO A 29 -1.47 0.86 -17.02
CA PRO A 29 -2.73 0.14 -16.83
C PRO A 29 -3.63 0.11 -18.08
N ASP A 30 -3.75 1.25 -18.75
CA ASP A 30 -4.60 1.40 -19.94
C ASP A 30 -4.13 0.51 -21.11
N ALA A 31 -2.81 0.35 -21.26
CA ALA A 31 -2.23 -0.44 -22.33
C ALA A 31 -2.54 -1.94 -22.20
N VAL A 32 -2.90 -2.41 -21.01
CA VAL A 32 -3.11 -3.84 -20.69
C VAL A 32 -4.48 -4.12 -20.07
N GLY A 33 -5.39 -3.14 -20.10
CA GLY A 33 -6.77 -3.32 -19.64
C GLY A 33 -6.93 -3.42 -18.12
N LEU A 34 -6.00 -2.88 -17.35
CA LEU A 34 -6.02 -2.87 -15.87
C LEU A 34 -6.53 -1.54 -15.30
N SER A 35 -7.61 -0.99 -15.87
CA SER A 35 -8.04 0.39 -15.60
C SER A 35 -8.90 0.56 -14.34
N VAL A 36 -9.39 -0.52 -13.75
CA VAL A 36 -10.27 -0.49 -12.56
C VAL A 36 -9.89 -1.58 -11.55
N ASN A 37 -10.35 -1.42 -10.31
CA ASN A 37 -10.25 -2.49 -9.32
C ASN A 37 -11.02 -3.72 -9.81
N GLY A 38 -10.45 -4.90 -9.65
CA GLY A 38 -11.01 -6.15 -10.16
C GLY A 38 -10.54 -6.52 -11.57
N SER A 39 -9.81 -5.64 -12.27
CA SER A 39 -9.15 -6.01 -13.53
C SER A 39 -8.18 -7.19 -13.32
N ILE A 40 -8.16 -8.10 -14.29
CA ILE A 40 -7.32 -9.30 -14.25
C ILE A 40 -6.09 -9.07 -15.12
N ILE A 41 -4.90 -9.42 -14.60
CA ILE A 41 -3.68 -9.41 -15.41
C ILE A 41 -3.89 -10.36 -16.60
N PRO A 42 -3.78 -9.87 -17.85
CA PRO A 42 -3.95 -10.70 -19.05
C PRO A 42 -3.07 -11.94 -19.02
N ASP A 43 -3.58 -13.06 -19.50
CA ASP A 43 -2.84 -14.33 -19.52
C ASP A 43 -1.51 -14.22 -20.28
N SER A 44 -1.46 -13.39 -21.31
CA SER A 44 -0.24 -13.10 -22.06
C SER A 44 0.88 -12.44 -21.24
N LEU A 45 0.54 -11.78 -20.13
CA LEU A 45 1.49 -11.11 -19.23
C LEU A 45 1.84 -11.93 -18.00
N GLN A 46 1.15 -13.02 -17.71
CA GLN A 46 1.36 -13.80 -16.48
C GLN A 46 2.80 -14.32 -16.35
N THR A 47 3.43 -14.70 -17.46
CA THR A 47 4.83 -15.15 -17.49
C THR A 47 5.85 -14.02 -17.46
N GLN A 48 5.39 -12.78 -17.55
CA GLN A 48 6.22 -11.57 -17.58
C GLN A 48 6.03 -10.69 -16.34
N THR A 49 5.27 -11.17 -15.35
CA THR A 49 5.14 -10.45 -14.09
C THR A 49 6.46 -10.40 -13.33
N LEU A 50 6.64 -9.36 -12.53
CA LEU A 50 7.86 -9.15 -11.74
C LEU A 50 8.25 -10.39 -10.94
N GLY A 51 7.30 -11.04 -10.25
CA GLY A 51 7.57 -12.26 -9.50
C GLY A 51 8.03 -13.41 -10.39
N THR A 52 7.42 -13.59 -11.57
CA THR A 52 7.83 -14.65 -12.52
C THR A 52 9.23 -14.39 -13.09
N LEU A 53 9.53 -13.14 -13.47
CA LEU A 53 10.84 -12.76 -14.01
C LEU A 53 11.95 -12.98 -12.99
N VAL A 54 11.75 -12.52 -11.74
CA VAL A 54 12.75 -12.66 -10.68
C VAL A 54 12.92 -14.13 -10.26
N LYS A 55 11.83 -14.90 -10.21
CA LYS A 55 11.88 -16.34 -9.96
C LYS A 55 12.67 -17.07 -11.04
N ASN A 56 12.48 -16.74 -12.31
CA ASN A 56 13.23 -17.30 -13.42
C ASN A 56 14.72 -16.92 -13.40
N ALA A 57 15.05 -15.78 -12.76
CA ALA A 57 16.42 -15.40 -12.48
C ALA A 57 17.06 -16.17 -11.30
N GLY A 58 16.35 -17.13 -10.70
CA GLY A 58 16.87 -18.02 -9.67
C GLY A 58 16.61 -17.59 -8.23
N TYR A 59 15.76 -16.57 -8.01
CA TYR A 59 15.41 -16.11 -6.67
C TYR A 59 14.27 -16.93 -6.05
N ASP A 60 14.28 -17.04 -4.73
CA ASP A 60 13.12 -17.44 -3.96
C ASP A 60 12.19 -16.21 -3.81
N CYS A 61 11.06 -16.22 -4.52
CA CYS A 61 10.12 -15.09 -4.56
C CYS A 61 8.96 -15.34 -3.60
N VAL A 62 8.81 -14.49 -2.61
CA VAL A 62 7.77 -14.60 -1.57
C VAL A 62 6.99 -13.30 -1.43
N TYR A 63 5.73 -13.43 -1.03
CA TYR A 63 4.79 -12.34 -0.87
C TYR A 63 4.04 -12.47 0.46
N GLY A 64 3.85 -11.36 1.16
CA GLY A 64 2.98 -11.28 2.33
C GLY A 64 2.16 -10.01 2.32
N GLY A 65 0.90 -10.12 2.72
CA GLY A 65 -0.02 -8.99 2.83
C GLY A 65 -0.90 -8.76 1.61
N LYS A 66 -1.40 -7.55 1.44
CA LYS A 66 -2.36 -7.12 0.40
C LYS A 66 -1.86 -7.37 -1.01
N TRP A 67 -2.61 -8.17 -1.79
CA TRP A 67 -2.34 -8.40 -3.22
C TRP A 67 -3.22 -7.52 -4.12
N HIS A 68 -4.53 -7.64 -4.00
CA HIS A 68 -5.56 -6.84 -4.67
C HIS A 68 -5.56 -6.91 -6.21
N LEU A 69 -5.09 -8.03 -6.79
CA LEU A 69 -5.07 -8.29 -8.23
C LEU A 69 -5.51 -9.74 -8.53
N PRO A 70 -6.70 -10.00 -9.00
CA PRO A 70 -7.89 -9.17 -9.20
C PRO A 70 -8.82 -9.22 -7.96
N LEU A 71 -8.63 -8.42 -6.96
CA LEU A 71 -9.33 -8.42 -5.66
C LEU A 71 -9.09 -9.69 -4.81
N LEU A 72 -8.05 -10.45 -5.13
CA LEU A 72 -7.65 -11.60 -4.32
C LEU A 72 -6.87 -11.13 -3.09
N ASP A 73 -7.00 -11.87 -1.99
CA ASP A 73 -6.28 -11.58 -0.76
C ASP A 73 -4.78 -11.91 -0.87
N ILE A 74 -4.45 -12.87 -1.74
CA ILE A 74 -3.06 -13.34 -1.94
C ILE A 74 -2.78 -13.54 -3.43
N PRO A 75 -1.52 -13.44 -3.87
CA PRO A 75 -1.17 -13.73 -5.24
C PRO A 75 -1.36 -15.21 -5.58
N ASP A 76 -1.89 -15.50 -6.77
CA ASP A 76 -1.84 -16.82 -7.36
C ASP A 76 -0.37 -17.19 -7.68
N LYS A 77 0.00 -18.45 -7.48
CA LYS A 77 1.35 -18.99 -7.78
C LYS A 77 1.80 -18.74 -9.22
N LYS A 78 0.86 -18.57 -10.16
CA LYS A 78 1.14 -18.24 -11.57
C LYS A 78 1.86 -16.89 -11.74
N TYR A 79 1.78 -15.98 -10.75
CA TYR A 79 2.50 -14.71 -10.75
C TYR A 79 3.92 -14.79 -10.16
N GLY A 80 4.42 -16.01 -9.89
CA GLY A 80 5.78 -16.28 -9.48
C GLY A 80 6.04 -16.22 -7.98
N PHE A 81 5.08 -15.84 -7.16
CA PHE A 81 5.26 -15.72 -5.71
C PHE A 81 4.78 -16.96 -4.94
N GLU A 82 5.51 -17.30 -3.87
CA GLU A 82 4.99 -18.09 -2.78
C GLU A 82 4.41 -17.16 -1.73
N ASN A 83 3.17 -17.40 -1.31
CA ASN A 83 2.53 -16.58 -0.29
C ASN A 83 2.95 -17.04 1.11
N ILE A 84 3.43 -16.12 1.95
CA ILE A 84 3.84 -16.39 3.34
C ILE A 84 2.87 -15.84 4.37
N TYR A 85 2.00 -14.91 3.98
CA TYR A 85 0.98 -14.37 4.87
C TYR A 85 -0.22 -13.83 4.08
N LYS A 86 -1.40 -13.89 4.71
CA LYS A 86 -2.67 -13.39 4.15
C LYS A 86 -2.70 -11.86 4.08
N HIS A 87 -3.79 -11.33 3.49
CA HIS A 87 -4.11 -9.90 3.51
C HIS A 87 -4.57 -9.48 4.93
N ASP A 88 -3.61 -9.17 5.77
CA ASP A 88 -3.82 -8.74 7.15
C ASP A 88 -2.52 -8.08 7.63
N ASP A 89 -2.60 -6.92 8.24
CA ASP A 89 -1.41 -6.24 8.76
C ASP A 89 -0.93 -6.85 10.08
N ASP A 90 -1.86 -7.40 10.89
CA ASP A 90 -1.49 -8.06 12.14
C ASP A 90 -0.83 -9.41 11.89
N GLY A 91 0.42 -9.55 12.32
CA GLY A 91 1.22 -10.76 12.14
C GLY A 91 2.02 -10.81 10.83
N LEU A 92 1.87 -9.83 9.93
CA LEU A 92 2.66 -9.78 8.70
C LEU A 92 4.15 -9.60 8.98
N ALA A 93 4.52 -8.71 9.90
CA ALA A 93 5.92 -8.54 10.30
C ALA A 93 6.53 -9.83 10.83
N GLU A 94 5.81 -10.55 11.70
CA GLU A 94 6.25 -11.82 12.30
C GLU A 94 6.46 -12.90 11.23
N ALA A 95 5.58 -12.99 10.22
CA ALA A 95 5.75 -13.90 9.09
C ALA A 95 7.01 -13.56 8.26
N CYS A 96 7.24 -12.27 8.01
CA CYS A 96 8.44 -11.79 7.32
C CYS A 96 9.71 -12.06 8.13
N ILE A 97 9.71 -11.81 9.44
CA ILE A 97 10.83 -12.11 10.35
C ILE A 97 11.16 -13.60 10.32
N LYS A 98 10.13 -14.46 10.39
CA LYS A 98 10.31 -15.91 10.29
C LYS A 98 10.95 -16.32 8.95
N PHE A 99 10.56 -15.68 7.86
CA PHE A 99 11.18 -15.91 6.55
C PHE A 99 12.64 -15.43 6.55
N LEU A 100 12.92 -14.19 6.94
CA LEU A 100 14.27 -13.60 6.95
C LEU A 100 15.25 -14.35 7.85
N SER A 101 14.78 -15.04 8.89
CA SER A 101 15.59 -15.81 9.83
C SER A 101 15.95 -17.21 9.33
N ARG A 102 15.50 -17.61 8.13
CA ARG A 102 15.87 -18.90 7.53
C ARG A 102 17.29 -18.88 6.99
N ASN A 103 17.87 -20.06 6.83
CA ASN A 103 19.11 -20.21 6.06
C ASN A 103 18.77 -20.20 4.57
N HIS A 104 19.01 -19.08 3.90
CA HIS A 104 18.74 -18.92 2.47
C HIS A 104 19.85 -19.53 1.62
N LYS A 105 19.53 -20.54 0.82
CA LYS A 105 20.45 -21.16 -0.14
C LYS A 105 20.50 -20.43 -1.49
N LYS A 106 19.50 -19.59 -1.76
CA LYS A 106 19.35 -18.77 -2.96
C LYS A 106 19.12 -17.32 -2.55
N PRO A 107 19.38 -16.35 -3.43
CA PRO A 107 18.89 -15.00 -3.21
C PRO A 107 17.38 -15.01 -3.12
N PHE A 108 16.81 -14.09 -2.37
CA PHE A 108 15.37 -13.97 -2.22
C PHE A 108 14.86 -12.61 -2.71
N PHE A 109 13.58 -12.61 -3.10
CA PHE A 109 12.79 -11.41 -3.38
C PHE A 109 11.55 -11.46 -2.49
N LEU A 110 11.53 -10.63 -1.45
CA LEU A 110 10.43 -10.53 -0.48
C LEU A 110 9.63 -9.27 -0.76
N VAL A 111 8.36 -9.43 -1.05
CA VAL A 111 7.39 -8.33 -1.09
C VAL A 111 6.57 -8.34 0.20
N VAL A 112 6.56 -7.21 0.89
CA VAL A 112 5.76 -6.98 2.10
C VAL A 112 4.78 -5.86 1.81
N SER A 113 3.51 -6.16 1.82
CA SER A 113 2.46 -5.24 1.37
C SER A 113 1.44 -5.00 2.47
N TYR A 114 1.62 -3.95 3.26
CA TYR A 114 0.66 -3.51 4.25
C TYR A 114 -0.57 -2.90 3.59
N ASP A 115 -1.73 -3.09 4.21
CA ASP A 115 -2.97 -2.44 3.79
C ASP A 115 -3.03 -1.00 4.29
N ASN A 116 -2.63 -0.76 5.54
CA ASN A 116 -2.62 0.58 6.10
C ASN A 116 -1.64 1.53 5.38
N PRO A 117 -2.02 2.82 5.31
CA PRO A 117 -3.10 3.55 6.02
C PRO A 117 -4.49 3.46 5.39
N HIS A 118 -4.81 2.48 4.52
CA HIS A 118 -6.09 2.34 3.83
C HIS A 118 -7.30 2.31 4.78
N ASN A 119 -7.12 1.83 6.02
CA ASN A 119 -8.21 1.80 7.02
C ASN A 119 -8.70 3.18 7.46
N ILE A 120 -8.12 4.27 6.97
CA ILE A 120 -8.70 5.60 7.09
C ILE A 120 -10.09 5.68 6.43
N CYS A 121 -10.37 4.79 5.46
CA CYS A 121 -11.69 4.68 4.84
C CYS A 121 -12.78 4.31 5.84
N GLU A 122 -12.49 3.41 6.79
CA GLU A 122 -13.43 3.02 7.85
C GLU A 122 -13.71 4.20 8.78
N TYR A 123 -12.69 4.99 9.10
CA TYR A 123 -12.89 6.23 9.87
C TYR A 123 -13.82 7.21 9.12
N ALA A 124 -13.58 7.45 7.82
CA ALA A 124 -14.42 8.32 7.00
C ALA A 124 -15.89 7.87 6.94
N ARG A 125 -16.12 6.56 7.04
CA ARG A 125 -17.46 5.93 7.05
C ARG A 125 -18.06 5.82 8.45
N SER A 126 -17.43 6.37 9.48
CA SER A 126 -17.84 6.21 10.88
C SER A 126 -17.92 4.74 11.32
N GLN A 127 -17.07 3.90 10.77
CA GLN A 127 -16.91 2.49 11.09
C GLN A 127 -15.77 2.30 12.11
N ASN A 128 -15.80 1.18 12.82
CA ASN A 128 -14.71 0.81 13.70
C ASN A 128 -13.44 0.48 12.88
N LEU A 129 -12.31 0.97 13.35
CA LEU A 129 -11.02 0.61 12.77
C LEU A 129 -10.71 -0.86 13.08
N PRO A 130 -10.23 -1.65 12.11
CA PRO A 130 -9.95 -3.09 12.30
C PRO A 130 -9.01 -3.41 13.48
N TYR A 131 -8.10 -2.50 13.78
CA TYR A 131 -7.10 -2.66 14.84
C TYR A 131 -7.41 -1.88 16.13
N GLY A 132 -8.67 -1.59 16.35
CA GLY A 132 -9.14 -0.79 17.47
C GLY A 132 -9.17 0.71 17.16
N ASN A 133 -10.00 1.41 17.91
CA ASN A 133 -10.17 2.84 17.74
C ASN A 133 -8.90 3.58 18.16
N ILE A 134 -8.60 4.65 17.45
CA ILE A 134 -7.53 5.59 17.82
C ILE A 134 -8.13 6.59 18.81
N ASP A 135 -7.47 6.76 19.96
CA ASP A 135 -7.85 7.80 20.91
C ASP A 135 -7.77 9.17 20.24
N ILE A 136 -8.91 9.85 20.19
CA ILE A 136 -9.00 11.17 19.59
C ILE A 136 -8.55 12.20 20.63
N PRO A 137 -7.43 12.88 20.42
CA PRO A 137 -6.97 13.89 21.33
C PRO A 137 -7.86 15.13 21.24
N ASN A 138 -7.60 16.09 22.13
CA ASN A 138 -8.15 17.42 21.94
C ASN A 138 -7.79 17.93 20.53
N ILE A 139 -8.74 18.56 19.84
CA ILE A 139 -8.58 19.10 18.48
C ILE A 139 -7.34 20.00 18.32
N ARG A 140 -6.88 20.61 19.40
CA ARG A 140 -5.65 21.43 19.42
C ARG A 140 -4.40 20.64 19.05
N HIS A 141 -4.40 19.32 19.25
CA HIS A 141 -3.29 18.43 18.94
C HIS A 141 -3.38 17.83 17.52
N CYS A 142 -4.51 18.06 16.84
CA CYS A 142 -4.67 17.61 15.46
C CYS A 142 -3.90 18.54 14.49
N PRO A 143 -3.30 17.98 13.44
CA PRO A 143 -2.56 18.78 12.46
C PRO A 143 -3.49 19.79 11.78
N GLY A 144 -2.95 20.93 11.36
CA GLY A 144 -3.67 21.89 10.51
C GLY A 144 -3.98 21.32 9.14
N LEU A 145 -4.89 21.95 8.40
CA LEU A 145 -5.14 21.62 7.00
C LEU A 145 -3.93 21.98 6.13
N PRO A 146 -3.65 21.24 5.04
CA PRO A 146 -2.58 21.61 4.13
C PRO A 146 -2.89 22.92 3.40
N ALA A 147 -1.84 23.62 2.95
CA ALA A 147 -2.01 24.93 2.29
C ALA A 147 -2.83 24.84 0.99
N ASN A 148 -2.85 23.69 0.33
CA ASN A 148 -3.62 23.42 -0.90
C ASN A 148 -4.96 22.72 -0.65
N PHE A 149 -5.49 22.78 0.56
CA PHE A 149 -6.77 22.12 0.91
C PHE A 149 -7.97 22.77 0.25
N ALA A 150 -7.90 24.07 0.01
CA ALA A 150 -9.00 24.77 -0.62
C ALA A 150 -9.26 24.24 -2.04
N LYS A 151 -10.53 24.20 -2.45
CA LYS A 151 -10.90 23.82 -3.81
C LYS A 151 -10.12 24.66 -4.83
N ASN A 152 -9.49 23.97 -5.78
CA ASN A 152 -8.81 24.64 -6.88
C ASN A 152 -9.87 25.22 -7.83
N PRO A 153 -9.82 26.52 -8.16
CA PRO A 153 -10.79 27.14 -9.07
C PRO A 153 -10.72 26.61 -10.51
N TYR A 154 -9.68 25.86 -10.84
CA TYR A 154 -9.46 25.25 -12.17
C TYR A 154 -9.75 23.73 -12.18
N ASP A 155 -10.33 23.18 -11.10
CA ASP A 155 -10.76 21.78 -11.09
C ASP A 155 -11.79 21.53 -12.19
N ALA A 156 -11.65 20.43 -12.91
CA ALA A 156 -12.63 20.01 -13.90
C ALA A 156 -13.96 19.63 -13.23
N ASP A 157 -15.08 19.82 -13.94
CA ASP A 157 -16.42 19.52 -13.42
C ASP A 157 -16.57 18.06 -12.95
N VAL A 158 -15.85 17.13 -13.57
CA VAL A 158 -15.86 15.72 -13.16
C VAL A 158 -15.33 15.53 -11.73
N ILE A 159 -14.33 16.30 -11.31
CA ILE A 159 -13.80 16.25 -9.93
C ILE A 159 -14.84 16.70 -8.92
N GLU A 160 -15.57 17.76 -9.26
CA GLU A 160 -16.67 18.23 -8.41
C GLU A 160 -17.82 17.23 -8.35
N SER A 161 -18.14 16.62 -9.50
CA SER A 161 -19.14 15.55 -9.57
C SER A 161 -18.76 14.37 -8.68
N GLU A 162 -17.51 13.94 -8.71
CA GLU A 162 -17.01 12.86 -7.82
C GLU A 162 -17.10 13.24 -6.35
N ARG A 163 -16.71 14.46 -5.97
CA ARG A 163 -16.80 14.93 -4.58
C ARG A 163 -18.22 14.89 -4.04
N THR A 164 -19.21 15.22 -4.86
CA THR A 164 -20.62 15.33 -4.45
C THR A 164 -21.40 14.04 -4.58
N ASN A 165 -21.08 13.20 -5.55
CA ASN A 165 -21.83 11.97 -5.84
C ASN A 165 -21.27 10.72 -5.16
N ASN A 166 -20.04 10.77 -4.67
CA ASN A 166 -19.39 9.61 -4.05
C ASN A 166 -19.67 9.48 -2.54
N TYR A 167 -20.63 10.20 -2.00
CA TYR A 167 -20.93 10.25 -0.56
C TYR A 167 -21.32 8.88 0.03
N ASN A 168 -21.84 7.96 -0.77
CA ASN A 168 -22.18 6.60 -0.32
C ASN A 168 -20.95 5.75 -0.05
N VAL A 169 -19.84 6.03 -0.74
CA VAL A 169 -18.57 5.30 -0.62
C VAL A 169 -17.65 6.02 0.37
N TYR A 170 -17.66 7.35 0.33
CA TYR A 170 -16.80 8.21 1.14
C TYR A 170 -17.60 9.43 1.65
N PRO A 171 -18.34 9.31 2.76
CA PRO A 171 -19.31 10.32 3.21
C PRO A 171 -18.63 11.51 3.89
N THR A 172 -17.68 12.15 3.21
CA THR A 172 -16.91 13.31 3.73
C THR A 172 -17.42 14.66 3.25
N VAL A 173 -18.47 14.69 2.44
CA VAL A 173 -19.04 15.93 1.86
C VAL A 173 -19.44 16.96 2.92
N ASN A 174 -19.85 16.50 4.11
CA ASN A 174 -20.27 17.35 5.22
C ASN A 174 -19.16 17.56 6.28
N PHE A 175 -17.94 17.12 6.02
CA PHE A 175 -16.86 17.30 6.98
C PHE A 175 -16.54 18.77 7.19
N THR A 176 -16.52 19.15 8.46
CA THR A 176 -16.03 20.46 8.90
C THR A 176 -14.51 20.53 8.86
N THR A 177 -13.97 21.71 9.06
CA THR A 177 -12.50 21.89 9.25
C THR A 177 -11.95 21.01 10.38
N GLU A 178 -12.72 20.85 11.46
CA GLU A 178 -12.30 20.02 12.59
C GLU A 178 -12.33 18.53 12.25
N ASP A 179 -13.35 18.07 11.50
CA ASP A 179 -13.43 16.69 11.03
C ASP A 179 -12.25 16.33 10.13
N TRP A 180 -11.87 17.21 9.20
CA TRP A 180 -10.70 17.02 8.35
C TRP A 180 -9.38 17.01 9.12
N ARG A 181 -9.28 17.82 10.18
CA ARG A 181 -8.10 17.78 11.05
C ARG A 181 -8.01 16.49 11.85
N MET A 182 -9.14 15.96 12.34
CA MET A 182 -9.21 14.65 13.01
C MET A 182 -8.94 13.51 12.03
N TYR A 183 -9.47 13.58 10.80
CA TYR A 183 -9.16 12.63 9.74
C TYR A 183 -7.64 12.54 9.52
N ARG A 184 -6.96 13.66 9.33
CA ARG A 184 -5.50 13.70 9.16
C ARG A 184 -4.75 13.16 10.37
N TYR A 185 -5.21 13.44 11.57
CA TYR A 185 -4.63 12.86 12.77
C TYR A 185 -4.70 11.33 12.75
N ASN A 186 -5.88 10.78 12.47
CA ASN A 186 -6.07 9.33 12.36
C ASN A 186 -5.21 8.71 11.26
N TYR A 187 -5.12 9.37 10.11
CA TYR A 187 -4.24 8.93 9.03
C TYR A 187 -2.78 8.82 9.48
N TYR A 188 -2.26 9.80 10.18
CA TYR A 188 -0.89 9.75 10.70
C TYR A 188 -0.69 8.64 11.73
N ARG A 189 -1.69 8.35 12.56
CA ARG A 189 -1.60 7.21 13.50
C ARG A 189 -1.55 5.87 12.78
N LEU A 190 -2.28 5.72 11.68
CA LEU A 190 -2.21 4.52 10.85
C LEU A 190 -0.84 4.39 10.15
N VAL A 191 -0.27 5.50 9.68
CA VAL A 191 1.10 5.52 9.13
C VAL A 191 2.12 5.11 10.19
N GLU A 192 2.04 5.64 11.41
CA GLU A 192 2.94 5.28 12.50
C GLU A 192 2.81 3.81 12.91
N LYS A 193 1.61 3.23 12.79
CA LYS A 193 1.40 1.80 13.01
C LYS A 193 2.21 0.98 12.01
N VAL A 194 2.12 1.30 10.74
CA VAL A 194 2.90 0.63 9.67
C VAL A 194 4.39 0.85 9.86
N ASP A 195 4.82 2.05 10.21
CA ASP A 195 6.23 2.36 10.48
C ASP A 195 6.83 1.46 11.57
N LYS A 196 6.07 1.22 12.65
CA LYS A 196 6.50 0.29 13.71
C LYS A 196 6.66 -1.14 13.20
N GLU A 197 5.74 -1.61 12.36
CA GLU A 197 5.80 -2.96 11.80
C GLU A 197 6.98 -3.09 10.82
N ILE A 198 7.22 -2.08 9.99
CA ILE A 198 8.39 -2.00 9.12
C ILE A 198 9.68 -2.00 9.95
N GLY A 199 9.70 -1.27 11.06
CA GLY A 199 10.83 -1.25 12.00
C GLY A 199 11.22 -2.65 12.46
N LYS A 200 10.27 -3.51 12.83
CA LYS A 200 10.52 -4.90 13.21
C LYS A 200 11.19 -5.70 12.08
N ILE A 201 10.79 -5.48 10.83
CA ILE A 201 11.36 -6.17 9.67
C ILE A 201 12.79 -5.69 9.41
N VAL A 202 13.02 -4.38 9.49
CA VAL A 202 14.36 -3.76 9.36
C VAL A 202 15.29 -4.28 10.44
N ASP A 203 14.84 -4.39 11.70
CA ASP A 203 15.59 -4.99 12.79
C ASP A 203 15.94 -6.46 12.52
N ALA A 204 15.05 -7.21 11.88
CA ALA A 204 15.33 -8.59 11.51
C ALA A 204 16.39 -8.70 10.40
N ILE A 205 16.41 -7.77 9.44
CA ILE A 205 17.47 -7.68 8.43
C ILE A 205 18.83 -7.46 9.11
N ASP A 206 18.87 -6.57 10.10
CA ASP A 206 20.09 -6.27 10.87
C ASP A 206 20.55 -7.48 11.71
N LYS A 207 19.66 -8.04 12.51
CA LYS A 207 19.93 -9.21 13.37
C LYS A 207 20.46 -10.43 12.59
N ASN A 208 19.94 -10.64 11.38
CA ASN A 208 20.36 -11.72 10.49
C ASN A 208 21.56 -11.33 9.60
N LYS A 209 22.14 -10.14 9.77
CA LYS A 209 23.31 -9.62 9.03
C LYS A 209 23.11 -9.61 7.51
N LEU A 210 21.89 -9.32 7.07
CA LEU A 210 21.52 -9.36 5.65
C LEU A 210 21.84 -8.08 4.88
N TRP A 211 22.13 -6.97 5.55
CA TRP A 211 22.37 -5.65 4.93
C TRP A 211 23.45 -5.65 3.85
N LYS A 212 24.47 -6.50 4.00
CA LYS A 212 25.58 -6.54 3.04
C LYS A 212 25.13 -6.87 1.61
N ASN A 213 24.07 -7.68 1.47
CA ASN A 213 23.62 -8.23 0.18
C ASN A 213 22.11 -7.99 -0.05
N THR A 214 21.50 -7.06 0.68
CA THR A 214 20.07 -6.78 0.57
C THR A 214 19.82 -5.32 0.20
N VAL A 215 19.00 -5.10 -0.80
CA VAL A 215 18.45 -3.79 -1.14
C VAL A 215 17.03 -3.75 -0.61
N VAL A 216 16.71 -2.71 0.16
CA VAL A 216 15.36 -2.45 0.64
C VAL A 216 14.77 -1.30 -0.18
N ILE A 217 13.60 -1.55 -0.78
CA ILE A 217 12.85 -0.55 -1.54
C ILE A 217 11.55 -0.29 -0.76
N PHE A 218 11.32 0.95 -0.37
CA PHE A 218 10.07 1.40 0.23
C PHE A 218 9.29 2.22 -0.79
N SER A 219 8.01 1.90 -0.97
CA SER A 219 7.11 2.61 -1.90
C SER A 219 5.67 2.50 -1.41
N SER A 220 4.80 3.36 -1.95
CA SER A 220 3.34 3.22 -1.88
C SER A 220 2.79 2.90 -3.28
N ASP A 221 1.64 2.24 -3.35
CA ASP A 221 0.94 2.04 -4.63
C ASP A 221 0.31 3.35 -5.12
N HIS A 222 -0.27 4.15 -4.24
CA HIS A 222 -0.74 5.53 -4.46
C HIS A 222 -0.82 6.26 -3.13
N GLY A 223 -1.29 7.49 -3.12
CA GLY A 223 -1.63 8.28 -1.93
C GLY A 223 -3.12 8.19 -1.60
N ASP A 224 -3.52 8.96 -0.56
CA ASP A 224 -4.90 9.26 -0.21
C ASP A 224 -5.12 10.76 -0.45
N GLY A 225 -6.06 11.12 -1.31
CA GLY A 225 -6.28 12.51 -1.74
C GLY A 225 -7.63 12.75 -2.37
#